data_fa309a01021b994dc8efee8a8c8a47f9
#
_entry.id   fa309a01021b994dc8efee8a8c8a47f9
#
_cell.length_a   1.000
_cell.length_b   1.000
_cell.length_c   1.000
_cell.angle_alpha   90.00
_cell.angle_beta   90.00
_cell.angle_gamma   90.00
#
_symmetry.space_group_name_H-M   'P 1'
#
loop_
_entity.id
_entity.type
_entity.pdbx_description
1 polymer ?
#
loop_
_entity_poly.entity_id
_entity_poly.type
_entity_poly.pdbx_seq_one_letter_code
_entity_poly.pdbx_strand_id
1 'polypeptide(L)'
;MYGYVQVYRPDLRFREYEVYRSHYCGLCHTLQQRCNAISRLTLSYDFTFLSLLLDALYEPETDTHKQRCFCGIGKNATVYHSAVLDYVADMHLFFAYLHCKDDWNDEHSIPHAMLAAGIKAAYRRICNAYPQKTAAILEHMQQLTALEQQQETQFALPAACFGRALAESFCMEQSDVWNADLRHMGYHLGTFIYVLDAYDDLQKDRKHHTYNPFQQASIHDPAFHQTVKDFLQHAASEAAATFERLPILQNADLLRNLLYAGIWQPFLKKQKEYQTAVNEQQNQESSFYVKSL
;
A
#
# COMPACT_ATOMS: atom_id res chain seq x y z
N MET A 1 5.85 -5.27 -2.67
CA MET A 1 5.11 -4.02 -2.96
C MET A 1 3.77 -4.08 -2.28
N TYR A 2 3.42 -3.08 -1.52
CA TYR A 2 2.22 -3.02 -0.69
C TYR A 2 0.95 -3.27 -1.53
N GLY A 3 -0.18 -3.44 -0.92
CA GLY A 3 -1.44 -3.75 -1.60
C GLY A 3 -2.53 -4.01 -0.57
N TYR A 4 -2.47 -3.23 0.53
CA TYR A 4 -3.31 -3.42 1.70
C TYR A 4 -4.64 -2.70 1.62
N VAL A 5 -4.76 -1.63 0.82
CA VAL A 5 -6.02 -0.87 0.67
C VAL A 5 -6.91 -1.55 -0.38
N GLN A 6 -7.57 -2.62 0.04
CA GLN A 6 -8.39 -3.47 -0.82
C GLN A 6 -9.89 -3.23 -0.60
N VAL A 7 -10.73 -3.62 -1.57
CA VAL A 7 -12.19 -3.60 -1.40
C VAL A 7 -12.68 -4.76 -0.53
N TYR A 8 -13.65 -4.49 0.31
CA TYR A 8 -14.40 -5.53 1.00
C TYR A 8 -15.60 -5.95 0.13
N ARG A 9 -15.40 -7.00 -0.65
CA ARG A 9 -16.37 -7.44 -1.68
C ARG A 9 -17.77 -7.77 -1.16
N PRO A 10 -17.96 -8.39 0.03
CA PRO A 10 -19.30 -8.73 0.51
C PRO A 10 -20.27 -7.55 0.62
N ASP A 11 -19.75 -6.33 0.89
CA ASP A 11 -20.57 -5.13 1.08
C ASP A 11 -20.64 -4.22 -0.16
N LEU A 12 -19.97 -4.63 -1.27
CA LEU A 12 -19.99 -3.85 -2.50
C LEU A 12 -21.21 -4.13 -3.36
N ARG A 13 -21.84 -3.07 -3.85
CA ARG A 13 -22.77 -3.18 -4.96
C ARG A 13 -22.00 -3.54 -6.25
N PHE A 14 -22.65 -4.28 -7.12
CA PHE A 14 -22.02 -4.72 -8.38
C PHE A 14 -21.45 -3.55 -9.22
N ARG A 15 -22.18 -2.43 -9.30
CA ARG A 15 -21.73 -1.21 -9.99
C ARG A 15 -20.46 -0.60 -9.37
N GLU A 16 -20.33 -0.62 -8.05
CA GLU A 16 -19.15 -0.10 -7.34
C GLU A 16 -17.92 -0.95 -7.61
N TYR A 17 -18.11 -2.27 -7.64
CA TYR A 17 -17.05 -3.18 -8.04
C TYR A 17 -16.61 -2.98 -9.49
N GLU A 18 -17.51 -2.67 -10.40
CA GLU A 18 -17.17 -2.33 -11.79
C GLU A 18 -16.37 -1.03 -11.88
N VAL A 19 -16.73 0.01 -11.13
CA VAL A 19 -15.96 1.25 -11.03
C VAL A 19 -14.55 0.96 -10.49
N TYR A 20 -14.44 0.27 -9.36
CA TYR A 20 -13.15 -0.12 -8.80
C TYR A 20 -12.29 -0.87 -9.81
N ARG A 21 -12.88 -1.84 -10.50
CA ARG A 21 -12.19 -2.63 -11.52
C ARG A 21 -11.75 -1.78 -12.71
N SER A 22 -12.54 -0.80 -13.12
CA SER A 22 -12.18 0.08 -14.24
C SER A 22 -10.96 0.96 -13.91
N HIS A 23 -10.86 1.49 -12.67
CA HIS A 23 -9.66 2.19 -12.19
C HIS A 23 -8.45 1.27 -12.08
N TYR A 24 -8.61 0.07 -11.52
CA TYR A 24 -7.55 -0.92 -11.44
C TYR A 24 -7.00 -1.32 -12.82
N CYS A 25 -7.88 -1.58 -13.77
CA CYS A 25 -7.50 -1.86 -15.14
C CYS A 25 -6.94 -0.61 -15.84
N GLY A 26 -7.49 0.56 -15.55
CA GLY A 26 -6.98 1.85 -16.03
C GLY A 26 -5.54 2.06 -15.60
N LEU A 27 -5.26 1.94 -14.30
CA LEU A 27 -3.89 2.07 -13.76
C LEU A 27 -2.94 1.05 -14.41
N CYS A 28 -3.37 -0.20 -14.57
CA CYS A 28 -2.60 -1.24 -15.25
C CYS A 28 -2.20 -0.84 -16.69
N HIS A 29 -3.12 -0.25 -17.44
CA HIS A 29 -2.85 0.22 -18.81
C HIS A 29 -1.99 1.47 -18.83
N THR A 30 -2.26 2.42 -17.95
CA THR A 30 -1.48 3.67 -17.83
C THR A 30 -0.04 3.38 -17.45
N LEU A 31 0.22 2.43 -16.55
CA LEU A 31 1.58 1.96 -16.24
C LEU A 31 2.31 1.48 -17.49
N GLN A 32 1.65 0.67 -18.34
CA GLN A 32 2.25 0.22 -19.60
C GLN A 32 2.54 1.38 -20.55
N GLN A 33 1.61 2.32 -20.71
CA GLN A 33 1.76 3.45 -21.62
C GLN A 33 2.87 4.40 -21.17
N ARG A 34 2.97 4.66 -19.87
CA ARG A 34 3.95 5.58 -19.29
C ARG A 34 5.33 4.96 -19.09
N CYS A 35 5.43 3.64 -19.16
CA CYS A 35 6.71 2.95 -19.01
C CYS A 35 6.85 1.80 -20.04
N ASN A 36 6.35 0.61 -19.71
CA ASN A 36 6.40 -0.58 -20.57
C ASN A 36 5.51 -1.70 -20.02
N ALA A 37 5.44 -2.84 -20.73
CA ALA A 37 4.59 -3.97 -20.33
C ALA A 37 4.99 -4.59 -18.98
N ILE A 38 6.28 -4.55 -18.59
CA ILE A 38 6.79 -5.15 -17.37
C ILE A 38 6.29 -4.36 -16.15
N SER A 39 6.11 -3.04 -16.28
CA SER A 39 5.62 -2.20 -15.19
C SER A 39 4.23 -2.59 -14.66
N ARG A 40 3.43 -3.32 -15.44
CA ARG A 40 2.15 -3.88 -14.97
C ARG A 40 2.30 -4.88 -13.82
N LEU A 41 3.46 -5.50 -13.68
CA LEU A 41 3.76 -6.44 -12.60
C LEU A 41 3.88 -5.74 -11.23
N THR A 42 4.07 -4.43 -11.24
CA THR A 42 4.12 -3.63 -10.00
C THR A 42 2.75 -3.16 -9.52
N LEU A 43 1.67 -3.37 -10.28
CA LEU A 43 0.33 -2.87 -9.99
C LEU A 43 -0.10 -3.13 -8.53
N SER A 44 -0.54 -2.08 -7.83
CA SER A 44 -0.90 -2.10 -6.41
C SER A 44 -2.33 -1.61 -6.18
N TYR A 45 -2.97 -2.17 -5.18
CA TYR A 45 -4.29 -1.74 -4.72
C TYR A 45 -4.26 -0.36 -4.06
N ASP A 46 -3.17 -0.02 -3.37
CA ASP A 46 -3.02 1.26 -2.67
C ASP A 46 -3.05 2.44 -3.65
N PHE A 47 -2.36 2.31 -4.78
CA PHE A 47 -2.40 3.33 -5.83
C PHE A 47 -3.70 3.29 -6.66
N THR A 48 -4.40 2.16 -6.70
CA THR A 48 -5.77 2.12 -7.22
C THR A 48 -6.71 2.93 -6.33
N PHE A 49 -6.57 2.80 -5.00
CA PHE A 49 -7.29 3.65 -4.06
C PHE A 49 -6.97 5.13 -4.26
N LEU A 50 -5.69 5.49 -4.39
CA LEU A 50 -5.28 6.88 -4.62
C LEU A 50 -5.89 7.44 -5.90
N SER A 51 -5.98 6.66 -6.98
CA SER A 51 -6.63 7.10 -8.21
C SER A 51 -8.11 7.37 -8.02
N LEU A 52 -8.83 6.48 -7.32
CA LEU A 52 -10.25 6.67 -7.00
C LEU A 52 -10.49 7.90 -6.14
N LEU A 53 -9.64 8.13 -5.13
CA LEU A 53 -9.74 9.27 -4.24
C LEU A 53 -9.55 10.59 -4.98
N LEU A 54 -8.46 10.72 -5.73
CA LEU A 54 -8.15 11.95 -6.44
C LEU A 54 -9.11 12.21 -7.62
N ASP A 55 -9.54 11.17 -8.33
CA ASP A 55 -10.57 11.32 -9.37
C ASP A 55 -11.91 11.78 -8.77
N ALA A 56 -12.30 11.25 -7.62
CA ALA A 56 -13.54 11.66 -6.94
C ALA A 56 -13.46 13.07 -6.33
N LEU A 57 -12.27 13.55 -5.99
CA LEU A 57 -12.05 14.89 -5.44
C LEU A 57 -11.96 15.96 -6.54
N TYR A 58 -11.24 15.68 -7.63
CA TYR A 58 -10.96 16.66 -8.68
C TYR A 58 -11.91 16.59 -9.87
N GLU A 59 -12.67 15.51 -10.00
CA GLU A 59 -13.64 15.29 -11.08
C GLU A 59 -13.07 15.63 -12.47
N PRO A 60 -11.92 15.08 -12.87
CA PRO A 60 -11.29 15.40 -14.15
C PRO A 60 -12.13 14.92 -15.33
N GLU A 61 -11.86 15.47 -16.52
CA GLU A 61 -12.38 14.87 -17.75
C GLU A 61 -11.90 13.42 -17.88
N THR A 62 -12.83 12.53 -18.19
CA THR A 62 -12.59 11.09 -18.20
C THR A 62 -12.91 10.47 -19.55
N ASP A 63 -12.09 9.52 -19.96
CA ASP A 63 -12.37 8.64 -21.09
C ASP A 63 -12.49 7.19 -20.63
N THR A 64 -13.45 6.47 -21.20
CA THR A 64 -13.64 5.05 -20.92
C THR A 64 -13.74 4.26 -22.19
N HIS A 65 -12.89 3.26 -22.34
CA HIS A 65 -12.90 2.40 -23.50
C HIS A 65 -12.70 0.93 -23.13
N LYS A 66 -13.06 0.03 -24.07
CA LYS A 66 -12.81 -1.41 -23.86
C LYS A 66 -11.45 -1.80 -24.43
N GLN A 67 -10.64 -2.44 -23.59
CA GLN A 67 -9.33 -2.92 -23.99
C GLN A 67 -9.06 -4.35 -23.49
N ARG A 68 -8.18 -5.09 -24.17
CA ARG A 68 -7.80 -6.43 -23.74
C ARG A 68 -7.13 -6.42 -22.36
N CYS A 69 -7.65 -7.22 -21.46
CA CYS A 69 -7.06 -7.39 -20.13
C CYS A 69 -5.76 -8.22 -20.23
N PHE A 70 -4.71 -7.77 -19.56
CA PHE A 70 -3.43 -8.50 -19.49
C PHE A 70 -3.56 -9.84 -18.73
N CYS A 71 -4.34 -9.85 -17.64
CA CYS A 71 -4.53 -11.03 -16.77
C CYS A 71 -5.70 -11.92 -17.21
N GLY A 72 -6.53 -11.48 -18.15
CA GLY A 72 -7.72 -12.20 -18.63
C GLY A 72 -7.56 -12.65 -20.07
N ILE A 73 -7.21 -13.90 -20.30
CA ILE A 73 -7.10 -14.46 -21.66
C ILE A 73 -8.42 -14.23 -22.42
N GLY A 74 -8.37 -13.35 -23.44
CA GLY A 74 -9.50 -13.09 -24.33
C GLY A 74 -10.63 -12.20 -23.77
N LYS A 75 -10.55 -11.70 -22.54
CA LYS A 75 -11.59 -10.82 -21.95
C LYS A 75 -11.23 -9.35 -22.16
N ASN A 76 -12.21 -8.57 -22.61
CA ASN A 76 -12.11 -7.11 -22.61
C ASN A 76 -12.45 -6.58 -21.20
N ALA A 77 -11.66 -5.64 -20.73
CA ALA A 77 -11.95 -4.86 -19.54
C ALA A 77 -12.33 -3.42 -19.94
N THR A 78 -13.24 -2.81 -19.21
CA THR A 78 -13.44 -1.38 -19.28
C THR A 78 -12.24 -0.72 -18.63
N VAL A 79 -11.57 0.14 -19.36
CA VAL A 79 -10.38 0.89 -18.94
C VAL A 79 -10.82 2.34 -18.78
N TYR A 80 -10.56 2.86 -17.61
CA TYR A 80 -10.75 4.26 -17.25
C TYR A 80 -9.45 5.02 -17.46
N HIS A 81 -9.51 6.23 -17.96
CA HIS A 81 -8.35 7.11 -18.12
C HIS A 81 -8.70 8.55 -17.74
N SER A 82 -7.78 9.20 -17.04
CA SER A 82 -7.83 10.61 -16.65
C SER A 82 -6.42 11.17 -16.46
N ALA A 83 -6.29 12.49 -16.37
CA ALA A 83 -5.03 13.14 -16.04
C ALA A 83 -4.55 12.76 -14.61
N VAL A 84 -5.48 12.53 -13.68
CA VAL A 84 -5.19 12.03 -12.34
C VAL A 84 -4.53 10.65 -12.41
N LEU A 85 -5.06 9.77 -13.26
CA LEU A 85 -4.52 8.42 -13.40
C LEU A 85 -3.08 8.42 -13.95
N ASP A 86 -2.76 9.37 -14.83
CA ASP A 86 -1.39 9.59 -15.32
C ASP A 86 -0.43 9.98 -14.18
N TYR A 87 -0.87 10.92 -13.33
CA TYR A 87 -0.11 11.32 -12.14
C TYR A 87 0.08 10.16 -11.16
N VAL A 88 -1.00 9.44 -10.85
CA VAL A 88 -0.96 8.30 -9.93
C VAL A 88 -0.06 7.18 -10.46
N ALA A 89 -0.07 6.92 -11.77
CA ALA A 89 0.83 5.96 -12.38
C ALA A 89 2.31 6.38 -12.27
N ASP A 90 2.61 7.68 -12.38
CA ASP A 90 3.98 8.18 -12.17
C ASP A 90 4.41 8.00 -10.71
N MET A 91 3.59 8.36 -9.74
CA MET A 91 3.90 8.15 -8.32
C MET A 91 4.06 6.66 -8.01
N HIS A 92 3.19 5.83 -8.56
CA HIS A 92 3.30 4.37 -8.43
C HIS A 92 4.63 3.83 -8.97
N LEU A 93 5.03 4.20 -10.19
CA LEU A 93 6.31 3.79 -10.79
C LEU A 93 7.51 4.26 -9.97
N PHE A 94 7.40 5.45 -9.37
CA PHE A 94 8.45 6.00 -8.51
C PHE A 94 8.64 5.14 -7.25
N PHE A 95 7.58 4.85 -6.51
CA PHE A 95 7.64 3.97 -5.34
C PHE A 95 8.01 2.53 -5.69
N ALA A 96 7.52 2.01 -6.82
CA ALA A 96 7.90 0.68 -7.30
C ALA A 96 9.41 0.56 -7.59
N TYR A 97 10.02 1.62 -8.14
CA TYR A 97 11.47 1.64 -8.34
C TYR A 97 12.24 1.63 -7.02
N LEU A 98 11.82 2.44 -6.04
CA LEU A 98 12.46 2.49 -4.73
C LEU A 98 12.38 1.14 -4.03
N HIS A 99 11.21 0.52 -4.01
CA HIS A 99 11.00 -0.81 -3.41
C HIS A 99 11.85 -1.90 -4.09
N CYS A 100 11.86 -1.96 -5.43
CA CYS A 100 12.69 -2.94 -6.15
C CYS A 100 14.19 -2.73 -5.91
N LYS A 101 14.62 -1.48 -5.69
CA LYS A 101 16.00 -1.17 -5.38
C LYS A 101 16.37 -1.61 -3.97
N ASP A 102 15.46 -1.46 -3.02
CA ASP A 102 15.60 -1.88 -1.63
C ASP A 102 15.71 -3.41 -1.55
N ASP A 103 14.77 -4.14 -2.14
CA ASP A 103 14.81 -5.61 -2.23
C ASP A 103 16.09 -6.15 -2.90
N TRP A 104 16.66 -5.42 -3.86
CA TRP A 104 17.94 -5.79 -4.42
C TRP A 104 19.09 -5.60 -3.42
N ASN A 105 19.08 -4.53 -2.65
CA ASN A 105 20.13 -4.27 -1.67
C ASN A 105 20.08 -5.28 -0.51
N ASP A 106 18.88 -5.66 -0.08
CA ASP A 106 18.68 -6.53 1.09
C ASP A 106 18.74 -8.03 0.75
N GLU A 107 18.05 -8.46 -0.30
CA GLU A 107 17.90 -9.89 -0.63
C GLU A 107 18.66 -10.31 -1.91
N HIS A 108 19.30 -9.38 -2.64
CA HIS A 108 19.92 -9.62 -3.96
C HIS A 108 18.95 -10.30 -4.96
N SER A 109 17.68 -9.94 -4.89
CA SER A 109 16.61 -10.53 -5.69
C SER A 109 16.75 -10.18 -7.18
N ILE A 110 17.17 -11.15 -7.99
CA ILE A 110 17.35 -10.98 -9.45
C ILE A 110 16.05 -10.51 -10.14
N PRO A 111 14.85 -11.04 -9.84
CA PRO A 111 13.60 -10.54 -10.43
C PRO A 111 13.37 -9.05 -10.14
N HIS A 112 13.62 -8.59 -8.91
CA HIS A 112 13.45 -7.18 -8.54
C HIS A 112 14.50 -6.28 -9.21
N ALA A 113 15.75 -6.76 -9.37
CA ALA A 113 16.77 -6.04 -10.13
C ALA A 113 16.38 -5.85 -11.61
N MET A 114 15.84 -6.90 -12.24
CA MET A 114 15.36 -6.81 -13.63
C MET A 114 14.18 -5.86 -13.76
N LEU A 115 13.25 -5.89 -12.80
CA LEU A 115 12.11 -4.99 -12.76
C LEU A 115 12.56 -3.54 -12.56
N ALA A 116 13.47 -3.27 -11.60
CA ALA A 116 14.08 -1.97 -11.39
C ALA A 116 14.77 -1.44 -12.66
N ALA A 117 15.55 -2.30 -13.35
CA ALA A 117 16.18 -1.91 -14.61
C ALA A 117 15.14 -1.54 -15.67
N GLY A 118 14.04 -2.29 -15.75
CA GLY A 118 12.94 -2.05 -16.70
C GLY A 118 12.20 -0.72 -16.46
N ILE A 119 12.09 -0.26 -15.21
CA ILE A 119 11.36 0.98 -14.86
C ILE A 119 12.29 2.18 -14.60
N LYS A 120 13.61 2.01 -14.66
CA LYS A 120 14.60 3.06 -14.37
C LYS A 120 14.46 4.31 -15.23
N ALA A 121 14.12 4.15 -16.51
CA ALA A 121 13.91 5.29 -17.41
C ALA A 121 12.71 6.13 -16.99
N ALA A 122 11.61 5.48 -16.61
CA ALA A 122 10.42 6.15 -16.08
C ALA A 122 10.74 6.86 -14.75
N TYR A 123 11.46 6.22 -13.83
CA TYR A 123 11.92 6.85 -12.58
C TYR A 123 12.68 8.18 -12.85
N ARG A 124 13.65 8.18 -13.80
CA ARG A 124 14.40 9.41 -14.15
C ARG A 124 13.48 10.51 -14.73
N ARG A 125 12.55 10.12 -15.60
CA ARG A 125 11.55 11.04 -16.17
C ARG A 125 10.69 11.65 -15.07
N ILE A 126 10.24 10.86 -14.09
CA ILE A 126 9.42 11.31 -12.97
C ILE A 126 10.20 12.26 -12.06
N CYS A 127 11.46 11.98 -11.74
CA CYS A 127 12.32 12.90 -10.99
C CYS A 127 12.43 14.27 -11.68
N ASN A 128 12.53 14.28 -13.01
CA ASN A 128 12.59 15.53 -13.78
C ASN A 128 11.23 16.26 -13.85
N ALA A 129 10.11 15.51 -13.89
CA ALA A 129 8.76 16.09 -13.96
C ALA A 129 8.30 16.65 -12.60
N TYR A 130 8.72 16.02 -11.50
CA TYR A 130 8.28 16.35 -10.13
C TYR A 130 9.49 16.53 -9.17
N PRO A 131 10.46 17.44 -9.46
CA PRO A 131 11.74 17.45 -8.75
C PRO A 131 11.62 17.69 -7.25
N GLN A 132 10.76 18.61 -6.81
CA GLN A 132 10.58 18.93 -5.39
C GLN A 132 9.90 17.78 -4.64
N LYS A 133 8.87 17.20 -5.23
CA LYS A 133 8.10 16.08 -4.65
C LYS A 133 8.98 14.83 -4.49
N THR A 134 9.69 14.47 -5.56
CA THR A 134 10.56 13.28 -5.52
C THR A 134 11.74 13.48 -4.59
N ALA A 135 12.28 14.70 -4.44
CA ALA A 135 13.30 15.00 -3.46
C ALA A 135 12.80 14.83 -2.02
N ALA A 136 11.59 15.34 -1.71
CA ALA A 136 10.97 15.17 -0.39
C ALA A 136 10.70 13.68 -0.06
N ILE A 137 10.17 12.91 -1.02
CA ILE A 137 9.97 11.47 -0.84
C ILE A 137 11.31 10.76 -0.56
N LEU A 138 12.36 11.07 -1.34
CA LEU A 138 13.68 10.46 -1.17
C LEU A 138 14.28 10.78 0.18
N GLU A 139 14.14 12.01 0.67
CA GLU A 139 14.60 12.39 2.01
C GLU A 139 13.96 11.54 3.10
N HIS A 140 12.64 11.37 3.07
CA HIS A 140 11.92 10.54 4.03
C HIS A 140 12.29 9.06 3.92
N MET A 141 12.49 8.54 2.71
CA MET A 141 12.93 7.16 2.49
C MET A 141 14.38 6.95 2.96
N GLN A 142 15.27 7.93 2.82
CA GLN A 142 16.62 7.87 3.38
C GLN A 142 16.61 7.84 4.91
N GLN A 143 15.72 8.64 5.56
CA GLN A 143 15.52 8.60 7.01
C GLN A 143 15.01 7.24 7.46
N LEU A 144 14.06 6.64 6.72
CA LEU A 144 13.57 5.29 6.95
C LEU A 144 14.71 4.26 6.92
N THR A 145 15.46 4.23 5.82
CA THR A 145 16.60 3.30 5.67
C THR A 145 17.65 3.47 6.79
N ALA A 146 17.90 4.70 7.25
CA ALA A 146 18.82 4.94 8.36
C ALA A 146 18.31 4.34 9.69
N LEU A 147 17.01 4.42 9.97
CA LEU A 147 16.39 3.79 11.15
C LEU A 147 16.44 2.25 11.06
N GLU A 148 16.19 1.70 9.90
CA GLU A 148 16.27 0.25 9.64
C GLU A 148 17.69 -0.29 9.83
N GLN A 149 18.70 0.43 9.32
CA GLN A 149 20.12 0.09 9.54
C GLN A 149 20.54 0.18 11.01
N GLN A 150 19.93 1.08 11.79
CA GLN A 150 20.15 1.19 13.23
C GLN A 150 19.35 0.16 14.03
N GLN A 151 18.58 -0.71 13.37
CA GLN A 151 17.70 -1.70 14.01
C GLN A 151 16.71 -1.04 14.99
N GLU A 152 16.09 0.07 14.59
CA GLU A 152 15.15 0.81 15.43
C GLU A 152 13.96 -0.08 15.83
N THR A 153 13.67 -0.13 17.13
CA THR A 153 12.59 -0.96 17.70
C THR A 153 11.31 -0.17 18.00
N GLN A 154 11.37 1.16 18.01
CA GLN A 154 10.20 2.02 18.15
C GLN A 154 9.49 2.12 16.80
N PHE A 155 8.66 1.13 16.48
CA PHE A 155 8.00 0.98 15.17
C PHE A 155 7.30 2.24 14.64
N ALA A 156 6.88 3.15 15.53
CA ALA A 156 6.25 4.41 15.14
C ALA A 156 7.20 5.36 14.38
N LEU A 157 8.52 5.30 14.62
CA LEU A 157 9.49 6.16 13.96
C LEU A 157 9.66 5.81 12.47
N PRO A 158 10.00 4.56 12.09
CA PRO A 158 10.05 4.17 10.68
C PRO A 158 8.69 4.29 9.98
N ALA A 159 7.58 3.96 10.68
CA ALA A 159 6.23 4.17 10.15
C ALA A 159 5.97 5.63 9.80
N ALA A 160 6.40 6.58 10.65
CA ALA A 160 6.25 8.01 10.38
C ALA A 160 7.08 8.47 9.16
N CYS A 161 8.27 7.91 8.94
CA CYS A 161 9.07 8.22 7.76
C CYS A 161 8.37 7.76 6.48
N PHE A 162 7.89 6.51 6.45
CA PHE A 162 7.13 6.01 5.31
C PHE A 162 5.81 6.78 5.11
N GLY A 163 5.11 7.10 6.20
CA GLY A 163 3.89 7.91 6.17
C GLY A 163 4.11 9.27 5.51
N ARG A 164 5.19 9.99 5.86
CA ARG A 164 5.55 11.27 5.22
C ARG A 164 5.89 11.09 3.74
N ALA A 165 6.63 10.05 3.39
CA ALA A 165 6.95 9.75 1.99
C ALA A 165 5.67 9.51 1.17
N LEU A 166 4.74 8.68 1.67
CA LEU A 166 3.49 8.39 0.97
C LEU A 166 2.58 9.63 0.89
N ALA A 167 2.55 10.47 1.92
CA ALA A 167 1.77 11.71 1.97
C ALA A 167 2.06 12.64 0.77
N GLU A 168 3.32 12.72 0.32
CA GLU A 168 3.69 13.53 -0.83
C GLU A 168 3.02 13.06 -2.13
N SER A 169 2.73 11.77 -2.27
CA SER A 169 2.01 11.23 -3.44
C SER A 169 0.53 11.58 -3.47
N PHE A 170 -0.07 11.97 -2.35
CA PHE A 170 -1.48 12.37 -2.29
C PHE A 170 -1.72 13.78 -2.82
N CYS A 171 -0.71 14.66 -2.80
CA CYS A 171 -0.79 16.02 -3.26
C CYS A 171 -0.45 16.12 -4.75
N MET A 172 -1.44 16.14 -5.64
CA MET A 172 -1.18 16.22 -7.07
C MET A 172 -0.60 17.59 -7.46
N GLU A 173 -1.21 18.69 -7.02
CA GLU A 173 -0.79 20.07 -7.27
C GLU A 173 -0.18 20.72 -6.04
N GLN A 174 0.81 21.61 -6.23
CA GLN A 174 1.53 22.22 -5.10
C GLN A 174 0.71 23.25 -4.31
N SER A 175 -0.20 23.95 -4.96
CA SER A 175 -0.97 25.08 -4.38
C SER A 175 -2.45 24.78 -4.18
N ASP A 176 -2.79 23.51 -3.99
CA ASP A 176 -4.17 23.09 -3.79
C ASP A 176 -4.63 23.31 -2.34
N VAL A 177 -5.87 23.74 -2.18
CA VAL A 177 -6.51 23.97 -0.87
C VAL A 177 -6.66 22.69 -0.06
N TRP A 178 -6.74 21.53 -0.71
CA TRP A 178 -6.91 20.23 -0.10
C TRP A 178 -5.59 19.57 0.35
N ASN A 179 -4.45 20.16 0.03
CA ASN A 179 -3.14 19.56 0.30
C ASN A 179 -2.91 19.24 1.78
N ALA A 180 -3.43 20.03 2.71
CA ALA A 180 -3.31 19.76 4.13
C ALA A 180 -4.04 18.46 4.52
N ASP A 181 -5.29 18.30 4.06
CA ASP A 181 -6.08 17.10 4.33
C ASP A 181 -5.51 15.89 3.56
N LEU A 182 -5.13 16.05 2.30
CA LEU A 182 -4.52 14.99 1.51
C LEU A 182 -3.21 14.47 2.12
N ARG A 183 -2.32 15.38 2.59
CA ARG A 183 -1.11 14.99 3.30
C ARG A 183 -1.40 14.26 4.60
N HIS A 184 -2.36 14.76 5.38
CA HIS A 184 -2.76 14.12 6.63
C HIS A 184 -3.29 12.70 6.38
N MET A 185 -4.17 12.56 5.40
CA MET A 185 -4.71 11.25 5.00
C MET A 185 -3.61 10.30 4.49
N GLY A 186 -2.76 10.78 3.59
CA GLY A 186 -1.64 10.00 3.04
C GLY A 186 -0.64 9.58 4.11
N TYR A 187 -0.36 10.45 5.09
CA TYR A 187 0.50 10.14 6.23
C TYR A 187 -0.08 8.99 7.06
N HIS A 188 -1.34 9.07 7.45
CA HIS A 188 -1.96 8.04 8.28
C HIS A 188 -2.16 6.72 7.52
N LEU A 189 -2.50 6.76 6.24
CA LEU A 189 -2.52 5.55 5.42
C LEU A 189 -1.13 4.94 5.25
N GLY A 190 -0.10 5.76 5.08
CA GLY A 190 1.27 5.29 4.99
C GLY A 190 1.74 4.63 6.29
N THR A 191 1.48 5.25 7.45
CA THR A 191 1.82 4.65 8.75
C THR A 191 1.06 3.33 8.97
N PHE A 192 -0.22 3.27 8.57
CA PHE A 192 -1.03 2.05 8.61
C PHE A 192 -0.41 0.94 7.75
N ILE A 193 -0.08 1.25 6.49
CA ILE A 193 0.50 0.29 5.54
C ILE A 193 1.83 -0.26 6.07
N TYR A 194 2.74 0.62 6.54
CA TYR A 194 4.04 0.20 7.06
C TYR A 194 3.92 -0.74 8.26
N VAL A 195 3.09 -0.38 9.23
CA VAL A 195 2.92 -1.19 10.46
C VAL A 195 2.22 -2.52 10.15
N LEU A 196 1.26 -2.52 9.24
CA LEU A 196 0.59 -3.75 8.82
C LEU A 196 1.52 -4.68 8.05
N ASP A 197 2.38 -4.15 7.17
CA ASP A 197 3.40 -4.89 6.43
C ASP A 197 4.40 -5.54 7.39
N ALA A 198 4.94 -4.76 8.33
CA ALA A 198 5.83 -5.27 9.36
C ALA A 198 5.18 -6.37 10.23
N TYR A 199 3.90 -6.23 10.54
CA TYR A 199 3.15 -7.24 11.28
C TYR A 199 2.90 -8.50 10.44
N ASP A 200 2.56 -8.36 9.17
CA ASP A 200 2.30 -9.48 8.26
C ASP A 200 3.58 -10.28 7.96
N ASP A 201 4.69 -9.60 7.71
CA ASP A 201 5.96 -10.20 7.31
C ASP A 201 6.85 -10.62 8.49
N LEU A 202 6.46 -10.36 9.77
CA LEU A 202 7.29 -10.62 10.96
C LEU A 202 7.95 -11.99 10.99
N GLN A 203 7.23 -13.07 10.70
CA GLN A 203 7.78 -14.43 10.74
C GLN A 203 8.71 -14.71 9.55
N LYS A 204 8.40 -14.15 8.38
CA LYS A 204 9.23 -14.25 7.17
C LYS A 204 10.55 -13.51 7.38
N ASP A 205 10.50 -12.29 7.90
CA ASP A 205 11.67 -11.45 8.14
C ASP A 205 12.61 -12.05 9.19
N ARG A 206 12.06 -12.64 10.26
CA ARG A 206 12.84 -13.41 11.22
C ARG A 206 13.59 -14.58 10.59
N LYS A 207 12.92 -15.31 9.71
CA LYS A 207 13.52 -16.46 9.01
C LYS A 207 14.63 -16.04 8.06
N HIS A 208 14.49 -14.86 7.43
CA HIS A 208 15.47 -14.35 6.47
C HIS A 208 16.52 -13.43 7.11
N HIS A 209 16.39 -13.14 8.41
CA HIS A 209 17.26 -12.22 9.15
C HIS A 209 17.24 -10.80 8.56
N THR A 210 16.11 -10.39 7.96
CA THR A 210 15.86 -9.03 7.50
C THR A 210 15.32 -8.17 8.65
N TYR A 211 15.46 -6.86 8.53
CA TYR A 211 14.96 -5.94 9.54
C TYR A 211 13.42 -6.02 9.64
N ASN A 212 12.93 -5.99 10.87
CA ASN A 212 11.53 -5.78 11.18
C ASN A 212 11.44 -5.10 12.56
N PRO A 213 10.72 -3.98 12.73
CA PRO A 213 10.64 -3.28 14.01
C PRO A 213 10.02 -4.11 15.14
N PHE A 214 9.31 -5.19 14.81
CA PHE A 214 8.73 -6.16 15.74
C PHE A 214 9.61 -7.39 15.96
N GLN A 215 10.88 -7.36 15.58
CA GLN A 215 11.79 -8.52 15.65
C GLN A 215 11.80 -9.20 17.02
N GLN A 216 11.70 -8.42 18.10
CA GLN A 216 11.75 -8.90 19.48
C GLN A 216 10.36 -9.25 20.07
N ALA A 217 9.27 -8.91 19.37
CA ALA A 217 7.91 -9.12 19.86
C ALA A 217 7.55 -10.62 19.86
N SER A 218 6.76 -11.08 20.80
CA SER A 218 6.24 -12.44 20.80
C SER A 218 4.89 -12.52 20.10
N ILE A 219 4.75 -13.38 19.11
CA ILE A 219 3.45 -13.66 18.47
C ILE A 219 2.45 -14.37 19.40
N HIS A 220 2.93 -14.84 20.56
CA HIS A 220 2.11 -15.46 21.61
C HIS A 220 1.64 -14.43 22.66
N ASP A 221 2.13 -13.19 22.59
CA ASP A 221 1.76 -12.14 23.52
C ASP A 221 0.51 -11.39 23.03
N PRO A 222 -0.65 -11.51 23.71
CA PRO A 222 -1.84 -10.76 23.34
C PRO A 222 -1.65 -9.24 23.39
N ALA A 223 -0.75 -8.73 24.25
CA ALA A 223 -0.48 -7.31 24.37
C ALA A 223 0.19 -6.76 23.10
N PHE A 224 1.06 -7.55 22.46
CA PHE A 224 1.65 -7.19 21.17
C PHE A 224 0.58 -6.99 20.09
N HIS A 225 -0.33 -7.95 19.94
CA HIS A 225 -1.41 -7.87 18.95
C HIS A 225 -2.35 -6.69 19.22
N GLN A 226 -2.63 -6.41 20.50
CA GLN A 226 -3.46 -5.28 20.88
C GLN A 226 -2.77 -3.95 20.57
N THR A 227 -1.47 -3.81 20.87
CA THR A 227 -0.68 -2.61 20.55
C THR A 227 -0.69 -2.32 19.05
N VAL A 228 -0.45 -3.32 18.22
CA VAL A 228 -0.51 -3.18 16.76
C VAL A 228 -1.91 -2.76 16.31
N LYS A 229 -2.95 -3.44 16.82
CA LYS A 229 -4.35 -3.13 16.49
C LYS A 229 -4.72 -1.70 16.85
N ASP A 230 -4.34 -1.24 18.04
CA ASP A 230 -4.67 0.12 18.53
C ASP A 230 -3.99 1.18 17.65
N PHE A 231 -2.73 0.97 17.26
CA PHE A 231 -2.04 1.86 16.34
C PHE A 231 -2.72 1.89 14.96
N LEU A 232 -3.02 0.74 14.39
CA LEU A 232 -3.71 0.64 13.10
C LEU A 232 -5.10 1.29 13.16
N GLN A 233 -5.83 1.11 14.27
CA GLN A 233 -7.14 1.73 14.47
C GLN A 233 -7.04 3.26 14.55
N HIS A 234 -6.05 3.80 15.25
CA HIS A 234 -5.82 5.24 15.27
C HIS A 234 -5.52 5.76 13.86
N ALA A 235 -4.57 5.16 13.15
CA ALA A 235 -4.19 5.60 11.81
C ALA A 235 -5.37 5.52 10.83
N ALA A 236 -6.13 4.42 10.82
CA ALA A 236 -7.33 4.28 9.98
C ALA A 236 -8.41 5.30 10.33
N SER A 237 -8.63 5.60 11.62
CA SER A 237 -9.61 6.57 12.07
C SER A 237 -9.25 7.99 11.63
N GLU A 238 -7.99 8.39 11.71
CA GLU A 238 -7.51 9.70 11.25
C GLU A 238 -7.65 9.85 9.73
N ALA A 239 -7.29 8.80 8.96
CA ALA A 239 -7.48 8.80 7.52
C ALA A 239 -8.97 8.90 7.13
N ALA A 240 -9.83 8.15 7.82
CA ALA A 240 -11.27 8.15 7.58
C ALA A 240 -11.91 9.49 7.97
N ALA A 241 -11.55 10.06 9.12
CA ALA A 241 -12.04 11.38 9.55
C ALA A 241 -11.62 12.49 8.56
N THR A 242 -10.43 12.38 7.99
CA THR A 242 -9.97 13.30 6.96
C THR A 242 -10.76 13.13 5.67
N PHE A 243 -11.00 11.90 5.23
CA PHE A 243 -11.83 11.61 4.07
C PHE A 243 -13.22 12.24 4.17
N GLU A 244 -13.88 12.15 5.33
CA GLU A 244 -15.24 12.72 5.52
C GLU A 244 -15.26 14.26 5.53
N ARG A 245 -14.12 14.94 5.60
CA ARG A 245 -14.03 16.41 5.43
C ARG A 245 -13.87 16.83 3.97
N LEU A 246 -13.40 15.92 3.10
CA LEU A 246 -13.24 16.23 1.68
C LEU A 246 -14.61 16.29 0.98
N PRO A 247 -14.81 17.19 0.01
CA PRO A 247 -16.10 17.37 -0.69
C PRO A 247 -16.35 16.29 -1.74
N ILE A 248 -16.16 15.04 -1.37
CA ILE A 248 -16.30 13.90 -2.27
C ILE A 248 -17.75 13.44 -2.32
N LEU A 249 -18.36 13.53 -3.51
CA LEU A 249 -19.71 13.06 -3.76
C LEU A 249 -19.72 11.78 -4.61
N GLN A 250 -18.86 11.72 -5.62
CA GLN A 250 -18.78 10.56 -6.51
C GLN A 250 -18.00 9.42 -5.85
N ASN A 251 -18.51 8.20 -5.98
CA ASN A 251 -17.87 6.99 -5.46
C ASN A 251 -17.60 7.00 -3.93
N ALA A 252 -18.25 7.88 -3.16
CA ALA A 252 -18.03 8.00 -1.72
C ALA A 252 -18.28 6.68 -0.98
N ASP A 253 -19.33 5.93 -1.32
CA ASP A 253 -19.63 4.63 -0.69
C ASP A 253 -18.54 3.59 -0.99
N LEU A 254 -17.98 3.59 -2.20
CA LEU A 254 -16.85 2.74 -2.58
C LEU A 254 -15.59 3.10 -1.79
N LEU A 255 -15.27 4.39 -1.65
CA LEU A 255 -14.12 4.86 -0.87
C LEU A 255 -14.30 4.56 0.63
N ARG A 256 -15.51 4.67 1.17
CA ARG A 256 -15.84 4.22 2.54
C ARG A 256 -15.64 2.72 2.70
N ASN A 257 -16.07 1.90 1.75
CA ASN A 257 -15.83 0.46 1.79
C ASN A 257 -14.35 0.12 1.88
N LEU A 258 -13.50 0.82 1.11
CA LEU A 258 -12.04 0.65 1.16
C LEU A 258 -11.47 1.04 2.53
N LEU A 259 -11.86 2.22 3.07
CA LEU A 259 -11.28 2.78 4.30
C LEU A 259 -11.82 2.16 5.58
N TYR A 260 -13.09 1.71 5.60
CA TYR A 260 -13.72 1.24 6.84
C TYR A 260 -13.74 -0.28 6.97
N ALA A 261 -13.72 -1.01 5.85
CA ALA A 261 -13.80 -2.46 5.86
C ALA A 261 -12.65 -3.13 5.11
N GLY A 262 -12.32 -2.64 3.93
CA GLY A 262 -11.34 -3.27 3.05
C GLY A 262 -9.93 -3.28 3.60
N ILE A 263 -9.47 -2.14 4.13
CA ILE A 263 -8.14 -1.95 4.72
C ILE A 263 -7.84 -2.93 5.88
N TRP A 264 -8.89 -3.45 6.55
CA TRP A 264 -8.76 -4.36 7.68
C TRP A 264 -8.61 -5.83 7.29
N GLN A 265 -8.94 -6.21 6.05
CA GLN A 265 -8.96 -7.62 5.65
C GLN A 265 -7.61 -8.31 5.79
N PRO A 266 -6.47 -7.69 5.40
CA PRO A 266 -5.17 -8.31 5.59
C PRO A 266 -4.82 -8.51 7.07
N PHE A 267 -5.08 -7.50 7.92
CA PHE A 267 -4.86 -7.61 9.37
C PHE A 267 -5.66 -8.76 9.99
N LEU A 268 -6.97 -8.83 9.72
CA LEU A 268 -7.85 -9.87 10.25
C LEU A 268 -7.44 -11.27 9.79
N LYS A 269 -6.98 -11.40 8.55
CA LYS A 269 -6.44 -12.65 8.03
C LYS A 269 -5.21 -13.07 8.80
N LYS A 270 -4.24 -12.17 8.96
CA LYS A 270 -2.98 -12.44 9.64
C LYS A 270 -3.18 -12.75 11.14
N GLN A 271 -4.06 -12.02 11.79
CA GLN A 271 -4.42 -12.28 13.19
C GLN A 271 -4.97 -13.70 13.38
N LYS A 272 -5.82 -14.18 12.46
CA LYS A 272 -6.30 -15.58 12.49
C LYS A 272 -5.18 -16.58 12.30
N GLU A 273 -4.23 -16.33 11.41
CA GLU A 273 -3.05 -17.18 11.20
C GLU A 273 -2.23 -17.30 12.48
N TYR A 274 -1.96 -16.19 13.16
CA TYR A 274 -1.25 -16.19 14.44
C TYR A 274 -2.02 -16.93 15.54
N GLN A 275 -3.33 -16.73 15.66
CA GLN A 275 -4.16 -17.46 16.63
C GLN A 275 -4.13 -18.97 16.38
N THR A 276 -4.18 -19.39 15.13
CA THR A 276 -4.10 -20.82 14.78
C THR A 276 -2.76 -21.42 15.18
N ALA A 277 -1.66 -20.72 14.88
CA ALA A 277 -0.31 -21.17 15.25
C ALA A 277 -0.13 -21.31 16.77
N VAL A 278 -0.66 -20.37 17.54
CA VAL A 278 -0.65 -20.42 19.03
C VAL A 278 -1.42 -21.63 19.54
N ASN A 279 -2.63 -21.89 19.02
CA ASN A 279 -3.45 -23.04 19.44
C ASN A 279 -2.81 -24.37 19.09
N GLU A 280 -2.16 -24.49 17.95
CA GLU A 280 -1.46 -25.71 17.53
C GLU A 280 -0.27 -26.03 18.44
N GLN A 281 0.50 -25.03 18.86
CA GLN A 281 1.60 -25.25 19.81
C GLN A 281 1.10 -25.69 21.19
N GLN A 282 0.07 -25.03 21.72
CA GLN A 282 -0.54 -25.42 23.00
C GLN A 282 -1.07 -26.87 22.98
N ASN A 283 -1.67 -27.31 21.87
CA ASN A 283 -2.14 -28.67 21.70
C ASN A 283 -0.99 -29.69 21.62
N GLN A 284 0.13 -29.34 20.97
CA GLN A 284 1.32 -30.19 20.91
C GLN A 284 1.98 -30.34 22.27
N GLU A 285 2.13 -29.26 23.04
CA GLU A 285 2.66 -29.29 24.40
C GLU A 285 1.76 -30.12 25.34
N SER A 286 0.44 -29.93 25.26
CA SER A 286 -0.50 -30.72 26.05
C SER A 286 -0.47 -32.21 25.69
N SER A 287 -0.31 -32.56 24.40
CA SER A 287 -0.18 -33.95 23.95
C SER A 287 1.15 -34.61 24.39
N PHE A 288 2.21 -33.82 24.51
CA PHE A 288 3.51 -34.30 24.99
C PHE A 288 3.43 -34.60 26.49
N TYR A 289 2.80 -33.75 27.29
CA TYR A 289 2.60 -33.99 28.72
C TYR A 289 1.72 -35.22 29.01
N VAL A 290 0.70 -35.48 28.21
CA VAL A 290 -0.17 -36.66 28.35
C VAL A 290 0.55 -37.96 27.98
N LYS A 291 1.53 -37.94 27.08
CA LYS A 291 2.33 -39.12 26.70
C LYS A 291 3.50 -39.40 27.63
N SER A 292 3.85 -38.46 28.50
CA SER A 292 4.97 -38.59 29.45
C SER A 292 4.50 -39.01 30.88
N LEU A 293 3.20 -39.20 31.08
CA LEU A 293 2.55 -39.78 32.24
C LEU A 293 2.15 -41.24 31.95
#